data_c395fe4ef9372b3523943a2309443203
#
_entry.id   c395fe4ef9372b3523943a2309443203
#
_cell.length_a   1.000
_cell.length_b   1.000
_cell.length_c   1.000
_cell.angle_alpha   90.00
_cell.angle_beta   90.00
_cell.angle_gamma   90.00
#
_symmetry.space_group_name_H-M   'P 1'
#
loop_
_entity.id
_entity.type
_entity.pdbx_description
1 polymer ?
#
loop_
_entity_poly.entity_id
_entity_poly.type
_entity_poly.pdbx_seq_one_letter_code
_entity_poly.pdbx_strand_id
1 'polypeptide(L)'
;MNLANELGKIIAGEVEGDEKTLLRYSRDASLFEIKPQVVVFPKDTDDLKGLVKFVSGEKKNNRQISLTARSGGTDMTGGPLGESIIVDFAKHFNHIGEIEPSFAKATDGQGRALAEPGVFYRDFEKETLKHGLLLPSFPASREICTVGGMVANNAGGEKTLAYGKTDRYVKGLKVILSDGEEYALKPLERYELDAKLKLDNFEGEIYRGVYKVVRENYELLERAKPKVHKNSAGYALWDVWDKETFDLTQLFTGSQGTLGFITKIQFELVKPKGHSRMLIILLRDLKPLAKIVNRVLEYKPETFESYDDHTLKLAVRFLPQFVEMLKGNFFSIAWKFMPEILMILTGGMPRLILTAEFTGEDEEEVEEKVKRAQEGIQEFKVKTRIARTNIDIEKYHLIWRESFNLLGHKITKKESAPFI
;
A
#
# COMPACT_ATOMS: atom_id res chain seq x y z
N MET A 1 -4.30 30.22 -25.54
CA MET A 1 -3.09 30.25 -24.69
C MET A 1 -2.71 28.81 -24.38
N ASN A 2 -1.45 28.43 -24.29
CA ASN A 2 -1.05 27.07 -23.96
C ASN A 2 -1.33 26.83 -22.45
N LEU A 3 -1.96 25.73 -22.10
CA LEU A 3 -2.34 25.34 -20.70
C LEU A 3 -1.15 25.48 -19.73
N ALA A 4 0.04 25.04 -20.14
CA ALA A 4 1.26 25.20 -19.33
C ALA A 4 1.56 26.65 -18.95
N ASN A 5 1.40 27.59 -19.91
CA ASN A 5 1.62 29.02 -19.66
C ASN A 5 0.56 29.62 -18.74
N GLU A 6 -0.67 29.12 -18.76
CA GLU A 6 -1.73 29.55 -17.84
C GLU A 6 -1.42 29.11 -16.43
N LEU A 7 -1.08 27.82 -16.24
CA LEU A 7 -0.75 27.23 -14.96
C LEU A 7 0.51 27.82 -14.32
N GLY A 8 1.55 28.13 -15.13
CA GLY A 8 2.77 28.79 -14.65
C GLY A 8 2.57 30.21 -14.10
N LYS A 9 1.38 30.81 -14.26
CA LYS A 9 1.01 32.07 -13.62
C LYS A 9 0.27 31.89 -12.30
N ILE A 10 -0.17 30.67 -12.02
CA ILE A 10 -1.03 30.33 -10.88
C ILE A 10 -0.23 29.73 -9.75
N ILE A 11 0.78 28.90 -10.07
CA ILE A 11 1.58 28.18 -9.08
C ILE A 11 3.01 28.71 -9.04
N ALA A 12 3.61 28.64 -7.85
CA ALA A 12 5.03 28.95 -7.62
C ALA A 12 5.94 27.76 -7.94
N GLY A 13 5.36 26.56 -8.04
CA GLY A 13 6.04 25.33 -8.46
C GLY A 13 6.29 25.25 -9.95
N GLU A 14 6.75 24.10 -10.42
CA GLU A 14 7.12 23.92 -11.82
C GLU A 14 5.96 23.40 -12.66
N VAL A 15 5.94 23.78 -13.92
CA VAL A 15 4.98 23.35 -14.95
C VAL A 15 5.76 22.86 -16.16
N GLU A 16 5.62 21.57 -16.48
CA GLU A 16 6.33 20.93 -17.57
C GLU A 16 5.36 20.40 -18.64
N GLY A 17 5.62 20.79 -19.90
CA GLY A 17 4.84 20.37 -21.06
C GLY A 17 5.73 19.83 -22.20
N ASP A 18 7.00 19.53 -21.91
CA ASP A 18 7.91 18.94 -22.89
C ASP A 18 7.60 17.45 -23.12
N GLU A 19 7.88 17.00 -24.34
CA GLU A 19 7.54 15.64 -24.78
C GLU A 19 8.13 14.54 -23.89
N LYS A 20 9.36 14.73 -23.41
CA LYS A 20 10.04 13.72 -22.57
C LYS A 20 9.33 13.54 -21.23
N THR A 21 8.94 14.65 -20.59
CA THR A 21 8.18 14.63 -19.34
C THR A 21 6.79 14.03 -19.55
N LEU A 22 6.06 14.45 -20.59
CA LEU A 22 4.73 13.92 -20.88
C LEU A 22 4.76 12.41 -21.13
N LEU A 23 5.75 11.89 -21.86
CA LEU A 23 5.94 10.45 -22.08
C LEU A 23 6.29 9.72 -20.77
N ARG A 24 7.11 10.31 -19.90
CA ARG A 24 7.41 9.71 -18.59
C ARG A 24 6.17 9.56 -17.72
N TYR A 25 5.25 10.53 -17.78
CA TYR A 25 4.03 10.53 -16.97
C TYR A 25 2.83 9.87 -17.66
N SER A 26 2.99 9.40 -18.91
CA SER A 26 1.92 8.68 -19.62
C SER A 26 1.69 7.25 -19.15
N ARG A 27 2.59 6.70 -18.31
CA ARG A 27 2.54 5.32 -17.83
C ARG A 27 2.67 5.27 -16.30
N ASP A 28 2.08 4.22 -15.73
CA ASP A 28 2.25 3.78 -14.34
C ASP A 28 2.64 2.29 -14.32
N ALA A 29 2.33 1.56 -13.27
CA ALA A 29 2.54 0.10 -13.23
C ALA A 29 1.40 -0.70 -13.88
N SER A 30 0.36 -0.03 -14.41
CA SER A 30 -0.75 -0.68 -15.12
C SER A 30 -0.43 -1.00 -16.59
N LEU A 31 -1.41 -1.55 -17.30
CA LEU A 31 -1.35 -1.81 -18.74
C LEU A 31 -1.64 -0.57 -19.59
N PHE A 32 -2.07 0.51 -18.97
CA PHE A 32 -2.56 1.68 -19.68
C PHE A 32 -1.44 2.64 -20.04
N GLU A 33 -1.67 3.41 -21.11
CA GLU A 33 -0.85 4.53 -21.50
C GLU A 33 -1.76 5.69 -21.86
N ILE A 34 -1.69 6.77 -21.06
CA ILE A 34 -2.50 7.98 -21.26
C ILE A 34 -1.56 9.19 -21.16
N LYS A 35 -1.34 9.84 -22.29
CA LYS A 35 -0.44 11.00 -22.36
C LYS A 35 -1.16 12.25 -21.83
N PRO A 36 -0.65 12.90 -20.77
CA PRO A 36 -1.22 14.13 -20.27
C PRO A 36 -0.92 15.33 -21.18
N GLN A 37 -1.65 16.42 -20.99
CA GLN A 37 -1.35 17.70 -21.65
C GLN A 37 -0.23 18.44 -20.95
N VAL A 38 -0.12 18.31 -19.62
CA VAL A 38 0.86 19.00 -18.78
C VAL A 38 1.07 18.26 -17.47
N VAL A 39 2.27 18.36 -16.92
CA VAL A 39 2.62 17.90 -15.58
C VAL A 39 2.97 19.11 -14.72
N VAL A 40 2.41 19.17 -13.52
CA VAL A 40 2.69 20.23 -12.54
C VAL A 40 3.30 19.65 -11.28
N PHE A 41 4.25 20.36 -10.70
CA PHE A 41 4.93 20.03 -9.47
C PHE A 41 4.65 21.15 -8.45
N PRO A 42 3.49 21.12 -7.77
CA PRO A 42 3.11 22.14 -6.82
C PRO A 42 4.11 22.17 -5.67
N LYS A 43 4.53 23.40 -5.30
CA LYS A 43 5.55 23.61 -4.28
C LYS A 43 4.98 23.48 -2.86
N ASP A 44 3.73 23.91 -2.70
CA ASP A 44 3.05 23.93 -1.41
C ASP A 44 1.53 23.80 -1.56
N THR A 45 0.84 23.91 -0.43
CA THR A 45 -0.63 23.81 -0.34
C THR A 45 -1.34 24.94 -1.10
N ASP A 46 -0.76 26.13 -1.19
CA ASP A 46 -1.38 27.27 -1.88
C ASP A 46 -1.38 27.06 -3.39
N ASP A 47 -0.33 26.45 -3.94
CA ASP A 47 -0.30 26.01 -5.34
C ASP A 47 -1.44 25.02 -5.64
N LEU A 48 -1.65 24.02 -4.76
CA LEU A 48 -2.72 23.06 -4.93
C LEU A 48 -4.11 23.70 -4.87
N LYS A 49 -4.34 24.63 -3.93
CA LYS A 49 -5.58 25.41 -3.85
C LYS A 49 -5.81 26.22 -5.11
N GLY A 50 -4.76 26.87 -5.63
CA GLY A 50 -4.79 27.62 -6.88
C GLY A 50 -5.18 26.75 -8.07
N LEU A 51 -4.59 25.56 -8.20
CA LEU A 51 -4.91 24.58 -9.25
C LEU A 51 -6.37 24.13 -9.19
N VAL A 52 -6.88 23.79 -7.99
CA VAL A 52 -8.27 23.35 -7.83
C VAL A 52 -9.23 24.49 -8.19
N LYS A 53 -8.99 25.70 -7.70
CA LYS A 53 -9.83 26.88 -8.02
C LYS A 53 -9.81 27.22 -9.51
N PHE A 54 -8.66 27.12 -10.16
CA PHE A 54 -8.54 27.32 -11.59
C PHE A 54 -9.38 26.29 -12.37
N VAL A 55 -9.19 25.00 -12.11
CA VAL A 55 -9.93 23.95 -12.83
C VAL A 55 -11.44 24.03 -12.55
N SER A 56 -11.83 24.33 -11.32
CA SER A 56 -13.26 24.53 -10.97
C SER A 56 -13.87 25.72 -11.71
N GLY A 57 -13.10 26.80 -11.90
CA GLY A 57 -13.51 27.98 -12.69
C GLY A 57 -13.65 27.66 -14.18
N GLU A 58 -12.67 26.98 -14.74
CA GLU A 58 -12.65 26.59 -16.16
C GLU A 58 -13.77 25.59 -16.53
N LYS A 59 -14.12 24.68 -15.63
CA LYS A 59 -15.29 23.79 -15.82
C LYS A 59 -16.61 24.57 -15.95
N LYS A 60 -16.77 25.66 -15.20
CA LYS A 60 -17.94 26.54 -15.34
C LYS A 60 -17.98 27.21 -16.73
N ASN A 61 -16.84 27.37 -17.38
CA ASN A 61 -16.68 27.89 -18.73
C ASN A 61 -16.74 26.77 -19.81
N ASN A 62 -17.21 25.56 -19.47
CA ASN A 62 -17.27 24.38 -20.33
C ASN A 62 -15.90 23.89 -20.86
N ARG A 63 -14.78 24.25 -20.26
CA ARG A 63 -13.48 23.71 -20.61
C ARG A 63 -13.30 22.33 -19.99
N GLN A 64 -12.99 21.34 -20.82
CA GLN A 64 -12.81 19.96 -20.39
C GLN A 64 -11.36 19.73 -19.90
N ILE A 65 -11.07 20.18 -18.68
CA ILE A 65 -9.81 19.93 -18.00
C ILE A 65 -10.03 19.27 -16.64
N SER A 66 -9.08 18.46 -16.21
CA SER A 66 -9.13 17.74 -14.93
C SER A 66 -7.75 17.70 -14.27
N LEU A 67 -7.74 17.49 -12.96
CA LEU A 67 -6.55 17.25 -12.16
C LEU A 67 -6.48 15.77 -11.80
N THR A 68 -5.33 15.15 -11.99
CA THR A 68 -5.06 13.77 -11.58
C THR A 68 -3.87 13.75 -10.65
N ALA A 69 -4.08 13.31 -9.40
CA ALA A 69 -3.00 13.19 -8.43
C ALA A 69 -2.05 12.03 -8.80
N ARG A 70 -0.75 12.26 -8.67
CA ARG A 70 0.27 11.23 -8.85
C ARG A 70 1.36 11.34 -7.79
N SER A 71 1.72 10.21 -7.22
CA SER A 71 2.86 10.06 -6.32
C SER A 71 3.90 9.13 -6.97
N GLY A 72 4.17 7.96 -6.40
CA GLY A 72 5.15 7.01 -6.93
C GLY A 72 4.80 6.37 -8.28
N GLY A 73 3.57 6.48 -8.76
CA GLY A 73 3.13 5.89 -10.03
C GLY A 73 3.16 4.36 -10.03
N THR A 74 3.00 3.73 -8.87
CA THR A 74 3.06 2.27 -8.68
C THR A 74 1.69 1.59 -8.70
N ASP A 75 0.64 2.34 -9.03
CA ASP A 75 -0.71 1.80 -9.17
C ASP A 75 -0.82 0.90 -10.41
N MET A 76 -1.60 -0.16 -10.27
CA MET A 76 -1.78 -1.18 -11.32
C MET A 76 -3.14 -1.06 -12.00
N THR A 77 -3.94 -0.09 -11.62
CA THR A 77 -5.29 0.14 -12.14
C THR A 77 -5.41 1.39 -13.02
N GLY A 78 -4.32 2.16 -13.16
CA GLY A 78 -4.29 3.38 -13.98
C GLY A 78 -4.76 4.64 -13.23
N GLY A 79 -4.93 4.58 -11.91
CA GLY A 79 -5.40 5.71 -11.10
C GLY A 79 -4.61 7.01 -11.27
N PRO A 80 -3.26 6.98 -11.35
CA PRO A 80 -2.45 8.19 -11.53
C PRO A 80 -2.28 8.65 -12.98
N LEU A 81 -3.04 8.09 -13.93
CA LEU A 81 -3.03 8.48 -15.35
C LEU A 81 -4.19 9.41 -15.68
N GLY A 82 -3.96 10.37 -16.58
CA GLY A 82 -4.99 11.32 -16.99
C GLY A 82 -4.60 12.06 -18.26
N GLU A 83 -5.59 12.48 -19.02
CA GLU A 83 -5.41 13.19 -20.31
C GLU A 83 -5.10 14.68 -20.15
N SER A 84 -5.32 15.25 -18.95
CA SER A 84 -5.25 16.70 -18.77
C SER A 84 -4.04 17.11 -17.93
N ILE A 85 -4.21 17.41 -16.65
CA ILE A 85 -3.16 17.91 -15.76
C ILE A 85 -2.78 16.82 -14.77
N ILE A 86 -1.56 16.31 -14.83
CA ILE A 86 -0.99 15.45 -13.78
C ILE A 86 -0.36 16.32 -12.70
N VAL A 87 -0.71 16.07 -11.45
CA VAL A 87 -0.21 16.77 -10.27
C VAL A 87 0.72 15.84 -9.51
N ASP A 88 2.04 16.09 -9.59
CA ASP A 88 3.05 15.27 -8.92
C ASP A 88 3.27 15.74 -7.48
N PHE A 89 3.13 14.80 -6.53
CA PHE A 89 3.36 15.04 -5.11
C PHE A 89 4.76 14.62 -4.64
N ALA A 90 5.45 13.76 -5.38
CA ALA A 90 6.72 13.18 -4.93
C ALA A 90 7.86 14.19 -4.87
N LYS A 91 7.79 15.27 -5.68
CA LYS A 91 8.89 16.23 -5.80
C LYS A 91 8.99 17.16 -4.59
N HIS A 92 7.89 17.68 -4.10
CA HIS A 92 7.89 18.74 -3.07
C HIS A 92 7.13 18.35 -1.78
N PHE A 93 6.12 17.50 -1.85
CA PHE A 93 5.37 17.04 -0.67
C PHE A 93 6.00 15.79 -0.06
N ASN A 94 7.26 15.86 0.34
CA ASN A 94 8.08 14.72 0.76
C ASN A 94 8.69 14.88 2.16
N HIS A 95 8.12 15.72 3.00
CA HIS A 95 8.58 15.91 4.36
C HIS A 95 7.97 14.89 5.33
N ILE A 96 8.83 14.25 6.15
CA ILE A 96 8.44 13.45 7.30
C ILE A 96 8.39 14.39 8.50
N GLY A 97 7.21 14.50 9.10
CA GLY A 97 6.99 15.34 10.27
C GLY A 97 7.38 14.64 11.57
N GLU A 98 6.74 15.02 12.64
CA GLU A 98 7.00 14.51 13.97
C GLU A 98 6.64 13.02 14.08
N ILE A 99 7.49 12.25 14.79
CA ILE A 99 7.28 10.85 15.13
C ILE A 99 7.26 10.75 16.65
N GLU A 100 6.09 10.43 17.20
CA GLU A 100 5.86 10.35 18.64
C GLU A 100 5.63 8.91 19.07
N PRO A 101 6.56 8.29 19.82
CA PRO A 101 6.28 7.04 20.51
C PRO A 101 5.19 7.24 21.56
N SER A 102 4.17 6.40 21.58
CA SER A 102 3.14 6.43 22.65
C SER A 102 3.54 5.48 23.77
N PHE A 103 3.57 5.98 24.99
CA PHE A 103 3.80 5.17 26.20
C PHE A 103 2.48 4.74 26.88
N ALA A 104 1.33 5.12 26.32
CA ALA A 104 0.03 4.76 26.87
C ALA A 104 -0.34 3.31 26.54
N LYS A 105 -0.52 2.47 27.55
CA LYS A 105 -0.91 1.05 27.42
C LYS A 105 -2.31 0.79 26.85
N ALA A 106 -3.06 1.84 26.54
CA ALA A 106 -4.50 1.76 26.25
C ALA A 106 -4.87 1.83 24.76
N THR A 107 -3.90 1.96 23.86
CA THR A 107 -4.16 2.02 22.39
C THR A 107 -3.44 0.87 21.70
N ASP A 108 -4.08 0.27 20.71
CA ASP A 108 -3.48 -0.77 19.83
C ASP A 108 -2.24 -0.26 19.06
N GLY A 109 -2.12 1.07 18.90
CA GLY A 109 -0.97 1.76 18.32
C GLY A 109 0.07 2.16 19.36
N GLN A 110 1.35 1.96 19.07
CA GLN A 110 2.46 2.27 19.97
C GLN A 110 3.17 3.59 19.63
N GLY A 111 2.68 4.32 18.63
CA GLY A 111 3.19 5.62 18.24
C GLY A 111 2.41 6.25 17.10
N ARG A 112 2.76 7.50 16.80
CA ARG A 112 2.16 8.26 15.69
C ARG A 112 3.26 8.89 14.86
N ALA A 113 2.97 9.10 13.58
CA ALA A 113 3.84 9.87 12.70
C ALA A 113 3.03 10.75 11.75
N LEU A 114 3.55 11.93 11.47
CA LEU A 114 3.05 12.81 10.41
C LEU A 114 3.91 12.65 9.16
N ALA A 115 3.27 12.60 7.99
CA ALA A 115 3.97 12.57 6.72
C ALA A 115 3.20 13.31 5.63
N GLU A 116 3.92 13.87 4.68
CA GLU A 116 3.37 14.38 3.43
C GLU A 116 3.21 13.23 2.41
N PRO A 117 2.27 13.34 1.46
CA PRO A 117 1.88 12.23 0.59
C PRO A 117 2.96 11.75 -0.38
N GLY A 118 3.92 12.59 -0.73
CA GLY A 118 5.04 12.26 -1.62
C GLY A 118 6.20 11.54 -0.95
N VAL A 119 6.18 11.36 0.38
CA VAL A 119 7.21 10.60 1.11
C VAL A 119 7.25 9.17 0.60
N PHE A 120 8.40 8.67 0.16
CA PHE A 120 8.57 7.27 -0.18
C PHE A 120 8.50 6.40 1.07
N TYR A 121 7.79 5.27 0.98
CA TYR A 121 7.62 4.38 2.13
C TYR A 121 8.97 3.89 2.69
N ARG A 122 9.95 3.54 1.85
CA ARG A 122 11.30 3.11 2.29
C ARG A 122 11.99 4.15 3.18
N ASP A 123 11.80 5.44 2.89
CA ASP A 123 12.41 6.53 3.66
C ASP A 123 11.61 6.77 4.96
N PHE A 124 10.28 6.68 4.89
CA PHE A 124 9.40 6.72 6.05
C PHE A 124 9.68 5.58 7.02
N GLU A 125 9.77 4.35 6.54
CA GLU A 125 10.10 3.18 7.35
C GLU A 125 11.47 3.30 8.02
N LYS A 126 12.48 3.72 7.26
CA LYS A 126 13.84 3.94 7.80
C LYS A 126 13.82 4.93 8.94
N GLU A 127 13.00 5.98 8.84
CA GLU A 127 12.91 6.99 9.91
C GLU A 127 12.12 6.48 11.11
N THR A 128 10.95 5.85 10.90
CA THR A 128 10.12 5.31 11.99
C THR A 128 10.81 4.19 12.77
N LEU A 129 11.61 3.36 12.10
CA LEU A 129 12.39 2.29 12.75
C LEU A 129 13.47 2.81 13.70
N LYS A 130 13.99 4.04 13.53
CA LYS A 130 14.89 4.67 14.52
C LYS A 130 14.19 4.91 15.86
N HIS A 131 12.87 5.03 15.83
CA HIS A 131 12.01 5.17 17.02
C HIS A 131 11.40 3.83 17.49
N GLY A 132 11.82 2.71 16.89
CA GLY A 132 11.29 1.38 17.19
C GLY A 132 9.84 1.19 16.72
N LEU A 133 9.42 1.91 15.68
CA LEU A 133 8.05 1.93 15.16
C LEU A 133 8.00 1.52 13.70
N LEU A 134 6.86 0.93 13.28
CA LEU A 134 6.63 0.43 11.92
C LEU A 134 5.21 0.74 11.46
N LEU A 135 5.04 1.15 10.21
CA LEU A 135 3.75 1.13 9.51
C LEU A 135 3.63 -0.22 8.78
N PRO A 136 2.84 -1.19 9.27
CA PRO A 136 2.89 -2.57 8.76
C PRO A 136 2.06 -2.83 7.50
N SER A 137 1.28 -1.86 7.02
CA SER A 137 0.37 -2.00 5.87
C SER A 137 1.03 -1.79 4.49
N PHE A 138 2.37 -1.87 4.42
CA PHE A 138 3.11 -1.63 3.19
C PHE A 138 2.84 -2.67 2.10
N PRO A 139 2.74 -2.24 0.81
CA PRO A 139 2.59 -3.14 -0.33
C PRO A 139 3.93 -3.75 -0.78
N ALA A 140 3.87 -4.69 -1.72
CA ALA A 140 5.07 -5.27 -2.35
C ALA A 140 5.99 -4.20 -2.99
N SER A 141 5.41 -3.10 -3.48
CA SER A 141 6.13 -1.96 -4.06
C SER A 141 6.78 -1.02 -3.02
N ARG A 142 6.98 -1.45 -1.78
CA ARG A 142 7.48 -0.65 -0.65
C ARG A 142 8.71 0.20 -0.95
N GLU A 143 9.59 -0.25 -1.83
CA GLU A 143 10.81 0.48 -2.19
C GLU A 143 10.57 1.70 -3.09
N ILE A 144 9.43 1.73 -3.79
CA ILE A 144 9.15 2.73 -4.84
C ILE A 144 7.78 3.40 -4.69
N CYS A 145 6.91 2.93 -3.80
CA CYS A 145 5.62 3.58 -3.51
C CYS A 145 5.80 4.73 -2.51
N THR A 146 4.83 5.63 -2.48
CA THR A 146 4.75 6.71 -1.49
C THR A 146 3.61 6.49 -0.52
N VAL A 147 3.71 7.09 0.68
CA VAL A 147 2.68 6.93 1.72
C VAL A 147 1.32 7.51 1.29
N GLY A 148 1.29 8.59 0.50
CA GLY A 148 0.05 9.13 -0.07
C GLY A 148 -0.60 8.19 -1.08
N GLY A 149 0.22 7.53 -1.93
CA GLY A 149 -0.26 6.47 -2.81
C GLY A 149 -0.82 5.27 -2.04
N MET A 150 -0.17 4.89 -0.91
CA MET A 150 -0.69 3.83 -0.03
C MET A 150 -2.06 4.19 0.54
N VAL A 151 -2.27 5.42 0.98
CA VAL A 151 -3.59 5.88 1.47
C VAL A 151 -4.61 5.89 0.33
N ALA A 152 -4.28 6.52 -0.80
CA ALA A 152 -5.19 6.63 -1.93
C ALA A 152 -5.64 5.27 -2.47
N ASN A 153 -4.79 4.24 -2.42
CA ASN A 153 -5.10 2.88 -2.86
C ASN A 153 -5.62 1.96 -1.74
N ASN A 154 -5.69 2.41 -0.49
CA ASN A 154 -5.89 1.55 0.68
C ASN A 154 -4.97 0.31 0.60
N ALA A 155 -3.68 0.55 0.48
CA ALA A 155 -2.69 -0.47 0.19
C ALA A 155 -2.58 -1.50 1.32
N GLY A 156 -2.21 -2.70 0.93
CA GLY A 156 -1.82 -3.79 1.82
C GLY A 156 -0.84 -4.71 1.11
N GLY A 157 -0.11 -5.51 1.84
CA GLY A 157 0.91 -6.42 1.32
C GLY A 157 1.02 -7.69 2.13
N GLU A 158 2.23 -8.18 2.27
CA GLU A 158 2.53 -9.46 2.94
C GLU A 158 2.01 -9.55 4.38
N LYS A 159 2.00 -8.42 5.12
CA LYS A 159 1.55 -8.35 6.52
C LYS A 159 0.05 -8.10 6.69
N THR A 160 -0.71 -7.99 5.61
CA THR A 160 -2.16 -7.70 5.66
C THR A 160 -2.95 -8.73 6.46
N LEU A 161 -2.50 -9.99 6.47
CA LEU A 161 -3.18 -11.07 7.19
C LEU A 161 -3.31 -10.77 8.69
N ALA A 162 -2.22 -10.29 9.32
CA ALA A 162 -2.21 -9.99 10.75
C ALA A 162 -2.58 -8.53 11.04
N TYR A 163 -2.14 -7.60 10.21
CA TYR A 163 -2.20 -6.16 10.51
C TYR A 163 -3.32 -5.41 9.76
N GLY A 164 -3.93 -6.04 8.75
CA GLY A 164 -4.91 -5.33 7.91
C GLY A 164 -4.26 -4.40 6.90
N LYS A 165 -5.04 -3.46 6.38
CA LYS A 165 -4.63 -2.52 5.34
C LYS A 165 -4.36 -1.12 5.90
N THR A 166 -4.05 -0.18 5.01
CA THR A 166 -3.70 1.21 5.37
C THR A 166 -4.83 1.94 6.11
N ASP A 167 -6.09 1.61 5.84
CA ASP A 167 -7.28 2.19 6.52
C ASP A 167 -7.20 2.11 8.06
N ARG A 168 -6.63 1.05 8.60
CA ARG A 168 -6.48 0.88 10.07
C ARG A 168 -5.53 1.89 10.70
N TYR A 169 -4.59 2.39 9.93
CA TYR A 169 -3.46 3.21 10.41
C TYR A 169 -3.62 4.69 10.14
N VAL A 170 -4.54 5.09 9.28
CA VAL A 170 -4.84 6.50 9.02
C VAL A 170 -5.73 7.05 10.15
N LYS A 171 -5.18 7.97 10.96
CA LYS A 171 -5.89 8.60 12.08
C LYS A 171 -6.22 10.07 11.84
N GLY A 172 -5.69 10.65 10.77
CA GLY A 172 -6.01 12.01 10.36
C GLY A 172 -5.47 12.30 8.98
N LEU A 173 -6.18 13.14 8.26
CA LEU A 173 -5.79 13.64 6.94
C LEU A 173 -5.99 15.15 6.89
N LYS A 174 -5.10 15.86 6.20
CA LYS A 174 -5.44 17.14 5.61
C LYS A 174 -5.69 16.95 4.14
N VAL A 175 -6.77 17.54 3.64
CA VAL A 175 -7.24 17.34 2.27
C VAL A 175 -7.71 18.66 1.65
N ILE A 176 -7.43 18.87 0.37
CA ILE A 176 -8.01 19.97 -0.41
C ILE A 176 -9.18 19.41 -1.20
N LEU A 177 -10.35 20.02 -1.01
CA LEU A 177 -11.60 19.62 -1.67
C LEU A 177 -11.86 20.48 -2.93
N SER A 178 -12.99 20.22 -3.58
CA SER A 178 -13.33 20.83 -4.88
C SER A 178 -13.61 22.34 -4.85
N ASP A 179 -13.77 22.92 -3.65
CA ASP A 179 -13.85 24.38 -3.45
C ASP A 179 -12.47 25.05 -3.40
N GLY A 180 -11.39 24.24 -3.37
CA GLY A 180 -10.00 24.71 -3.27
C GLY A 180 -9.60 25.15 -1.87
N GLU A 181 -10.28 24.69 -0.82
CA GLU A 181 -9.88 24.91 0.57
C GLU A 181 -9.37 23.63 1.23
N GLU A 182 -8.50 23.79 2.24
CA GLU A 182 -7.91 22.67 2.99
C GLU A 182 -8.73 22.38 4.25
N TYR A 183 -9.05 21.11 4.46
CA TYR A 183 -9.83 20.61 5.59
C TYR A 183 -9.05 19.52 6.34
N ALA A 184 -9.26 19.48 7.67
CA ALA A 184 -8.72 18.43 8.53
C ALA A 184 -9.79 17.38 8.80
N LEU A 185 -9.51 16.13 8.43
CA LEU A 185 -10.37 14.97 8.65
C LEU A 185 -9.77 14.10 9.73
N LYS A 186 -10.60 13.66 10.67
CA LYS A 186 -10.26 12.71 11.75
C LYS A 186 -11.53 11.97 12.18
N PRO A 187 -11.41 10.86 12.90
CA PRO A 187 -12.57 10.27 13.58
C PRO A 187 -13.24 11.30 14.50
N LEU A 188 -14.56 11.41 14.43
CA LEU A 188 -15.38 12.34 15.20
C LEU A 188 -16.31 11.59 16.14
N GLU A 189 -16.30 11.95 17.41
CA GLU A 189 -17.36 11.55 18.33
C GLU A 189 -18.66 12.26 18.03
N ARG A 190 -19.76 11.78 18.59
CA ARG A 190 -21.11 12.28 18.31
C ARG A 190 -21.24 13.79 18.43
N TYR A 191 -20.69 14.40 19.50
CA TYR A 191 -20.77 15.85 19.72
C TYR A 191 -19.97 16.65 18.68
N GLU A 192 -18.83 16.13 18.21
CA GLU A 192 -18.01 16.76 17.16
C GLU A 192 -18.74 16.69 15.80
N LEU A 193 -19.34 15.53 15.49
CA LEU A 193 -20.17 15.37 14.29
C LEU A 193 -21.36 16.36 14.31
N ASP A 194 -22.08 16.47 15.43
CA ASP A 194 -23.19 17.40 15.55
C ASP A 194 -22.76 18.86 15.36
N ALA A 195 -21.55 19.22 15.75
CA ALA A 195 -20.96 20.53 15.45
C ALA A 195 -20.69 20.71 13.95
N LYS A 196 -20.10 19.71 13.27
CA LYS A 196 -19.84 19.74 11.82
C LYS A 196 -21.15 19.83 11.01
N LEU A 197 -22.18 19.10 11.40
CA LEU A 197 -23.49 19.11 10.71
C LEU A 197 -24.18 20.50 10.77
N LYS A 198 -23.84 21.33 11.76
CA LYS A 198 -24.41 22.69 11.92
C LYS A 198 -23.64 23.76 11.12
N LEU A 199 -22.49 23.46 10.57
CA LEU A 199 -21.72 24.42 9.77
C LEU A 199 -22.49 24.84 8.51
N ASP A 200 -22.60 26.15 8.29
CA ASP A 200 -23.23 26.74 7.09
C ASP A 200 -22.14 27.10 6.06
N ASN A 201 -21.38 26.10 5.66
CA ASN A 201 -20.31 26.21 4.68
C ASN A 201 -20.14 24.89 3.93
N PHE A 202 -19.20 24.85 2.97
CA PHE A 202 -18.93 23.66 2.14
C PHE A 202 -18.53 22.43 2.97
N GLU A 203 -17.77 22.59 4.04
CA GLU A 203 -17.44 21.51 4.95
C GLU A 203 -18.70 20.87 5.57
N GLY A 204 -19.62 21.72 6.08
CA GLY A 204 -20.91 21.26 6.62
C GLY A 204 -21.77 20.56 5.58
N GLU A 205 -21.76 21.01 4.32
CA GLU A 205 -22.48 20.33 3.23
C GLU A 205 -21.96 18.92 3.01
N ILE A 206 -20.62 18.73 2.99
CA ILE A 206 -19.99 17.40 2.85
C ILE A 206 -20.39 16.49 4.00
N TYR A 207 -20.26 16.96 5.26
CA TYR A 207 -20.62 16.14 6.43
C TYR A 207 -22.12 15.78 6.42
N ARG A 208 -23.02 16.73 6.13
CA ARG A 208 -24.47 16.44 6.01
C ARG A 208 -24.78 15.47 4.89
N GLY A 209 -24.15 15.63 3.72
CA GLY A 209 -24.35 14.77 2.56
C GLY A 209 -23.94 13.33 2.83
N VAL A 210 -22.72 13.12 3.32
CA VAL A 210 -22.21 11.76 3.61
C VAL A 210 -22.97 11.13 4.77
N TYR A 211 -23.22 11.88 5.87
CA TYR A 211 -23.99 11.37 7.00
C TYR A 211 -25.39 10.93 6.59
N LYS A 212 -26.08 11.70 5.73
CA LYS A 212 -27.37 11.33 5.19
C LYS A 212 -27.32 10.00 4.44
N VAL A 213 -26.38 9.87 3.50
CA VAL A 213 -26.23 8.64 2.69
C VAL A 213 -25.98 7.42 3.59
N VAL A 214 -25.03 7.52 4.52
CA VAL A 214 -24.65 6.41 5.39
C VAL A 214 -25.79 6.05 6.36
N ARG A 215 -26.44 7.04 6.96
CA ARG A 215 -27.54 6.82 7.90
C ARG A 215 -28.77 6.19 7.24
N GLU A 216 -29.17 6.68 6.07
CA GLU A 216 -30.35 6.18 5.36
C GLU A 216 -30.13 4.78 4.77
N ASN A 217 -28.88 4.35 4.55
CA ASN A 217 -28.55 3.07 3.97
C ASN A 217 -27.75 2.14 4.91
N TYR A 218 -27.76 2.41 6.22
CA TYR A 218 -26.89 1.74 7.19
C TYR A 218 -26.93 0.21 7.10
N GLU A 219 -28.12 -0.39 7.14
CA GLU A 219 -28.28 -1.84 7.08
C GLU A 219 -27.85 -2.45 5.74
N LEU A 220 -28.02 -1.69 4.64
CA LEU A 220 -27.54 -2.11 3.32
C LEU A 220 -26.01 -2.12 3.28
N LEU A 221 -25.37 -1.07 3.80
CA LEU A 221 -23.92 -0.95 3.87
C LEU A 221 -23.29 -2.04 4.72
N GLU A 222 -23.85 -2.33 5.90
CA GLU A 222 -23.38 -3.43 6.76
C GLU A 222 -23.46 -4.79 6.05
N ARG A 223 -24.52 -5.05 5.31
CA ARG A 223 -24.66 -6.30 4.53
C ARG A 223 -23.74 -6.35 3.32
N ALA A 224 -23.45 -5.20 2.72
CA ALA A 224 -22.58 -5.09 1.54
C ALA A 224 -21.09 -5.16 1.88
N LYS A 225 -20.71 -4.97 3.16
CA LYS A 225 -19.32 -5.05 3.61
C LYS A 225 -18.68 -6.38 3.21
N PRO A 226 -17.61 -6.38 2.42
CA PRO A 226 -16.92 -7.61 2.01
C PRO A 226 -16.35 -8.36 3.21
N LYS A 227 -16.63 -9.67 3.31
CA LYS A 227 -16.14 -10.55 4.38
C LYS A 227 -14.79 -11.18 4.00
N VAL A 228 -13.82 -10.35 3.63
CA VAL A 228 -12.47 -10.76 3.21
C VAL A 228 -11.42 -9.87 3.88
N HIS A 229 -10.19 -10.40 4.04
CA HIS A 229 -9.09 -9.65 4.65
C HIS A 229 -8.54 -8.52 3.74
N LYS A 230 -8.67 -8.68 2.42
CA LYS A 230 -8.21 -7.72 1.43
C LYS A 230 -9.36 -7.31 0.53
N ASN A 231 -9.77 -6.05 0.60
CA ASN A 231 -10.65 -5.40 -0.34
C ASN A 231 -10.27 -3.93 -0.45
N SER A 232 -10.01 -3.46 -1.66
CA SER A 232 -9.70 -2.05 -1.97
C SER A 232 -10.55 -1.55 -3.14
N ALA A 233 -11.68 -2.21 -3.41
CA ALA A 233 -12.58 -1.83 -4.50
C ALA A 233 -13.65 -0.85 -4.00
N GLY A 234 -13.73 0.30 -4.67
CA GLY A 234 -14.73 1.34 -4.39
C GLY A 234 -14.50 2.06 -3.06
N TYR A 235 -15.49 2.86 -2.68
CA TYR A 235 -15.47 3.61 -1.42
C TYR A 235 -15.98 2.74 -0.26
N ALA A 236 -15.22 2.71 0.85
CA ALA A 236 -15.56 1.94 2.04
C ALA A 236 -16.64 2.64 2.90
N LEU A 237 -17.83 2.88 2.35
CA LEU A 237 -18.92 3.58 3.03
C LEU A 237 -19.36 2.88 4.33
N TRP A 238 -19.21 1.56 4.41
CA TRP A 238 -19.52 0.74 5.60
C TRP A 238 -18.56 0.97 6.79
N ASP A 239 -17.42 1.62 6.58
CA ASP A 239 -16.45 1.93 7.63
C ASP A 239 -16.49 3.41 8.06
N VAL A 240 -17.36 4.24 7.43
CA VAL A 240 -17.50 5.67 7.73
C VAL A 240 -18.21 5.93 9.06
N TRP A 241 -19.14 5.06 9.46
CA TRP A 241 -19.93 5.28 10.67
C TRP A 241 -20.34 3.95 11.34
N ASP A 242 -19.91 3.76 12.57
CA ASP A 242 -20.27 2.61 13.42
C ASP A 242 -21.38 2.91 14.44
N LYS A 243 -22.06 4.06 14.32
CA LYS A 243 -23.05 4.68 15.21
C LYS A 243 -22.46 5.48 16.38
N GLU A 244 -21.22 5.26 16.76
CA GLU A 244 -20.49 6.00 17.80
C GLU A 244 -19.54 7.02 17.18
N THR A 245 -18.71 6.57 16.25
CA THR A 245 -17.67 7.35 15.58
C THR A 245 -18.01 7.57 14.10
N PHE A 246 -17.84 8.79 13.62
CA PHE A 246 -17.99 9.16 12.21
C PHE A 246 -16.64 9.56 11.64
N ASP A 247 -16.16 8.82 10.65
CA ASP A 247 -14.79 8.96 10.15
C ASP A 247 -14.70 9.07 8.63
N LEU A 248 -14.52 10.29 8.13
CA LEU A 248 -14.31 10.53 6.70
C LEU A 248 -12.93 10.09 6.20
N THR A 249 -11.95 9.82 7.09
CA THR A 249 -10.65 9.28 6.66
C THR A 249 -10.81 7.91 6.00
N GLN A 250 -11.81 7.13 6.42
CA GLN A 250 -12.15 5.82 5.85
C GLN A 250 -12.67 5.94 4.41
N LEU A 251 -13.36 7.05 4.09
CA LEU A 251 -13.85 7.32 2.75
C LEU A 251 -12.72 7.78 1.81
N PHE A 252 -11.79 8.60 2.33
CA PHE A 252 -10.62 9.08 1.57
C PHE A 252 -9.59 7.97 1.34
N THR A 253 -9.43 7.06 2.31
CA THR A 253 -8.54 5.91 2.17
C THR A 253 -9.13 4.91 1.18
N GLY A 254 -8.46 4.73 0.06
CA GLY A 254 -8.95 3.93 -1.08
C GLY A 254 -9.74 4.73 -2.13
N SER A 255 -9.80 6.06 -2.02
CA SER A 255 -10.52 6.92 -2.97
C SER A 255 -9.82 7.10 -4.33
N GLN A 256 -8.62 6.60 -4.50
CA GLN A 256 -7.83 6.71 -5.75
C GLN A 256 -7.63 8.17 -6.23
N GLY A 257 -7.61 9.13 -5.30
CA GLY A 257 -7.47 10.56 -5.61
C GLY A 257 -8.72 11.22 -6.19
N THR A 258 -9.87 10.55 -6.19
CA THR A 258 -11.12 11.06 -6.82
C THR A 258 -11.90 12.05 -5.95
N LEU A 259 -11.63 12.10 -4.64
CA LEU A 259 -12.37 12.95 -3.69
C LEU A 259 -11.66 14.26 -3.34
N GLY A 260 -10.37 14.35 -3.60
CA GLY A 260 -9.56 15.54 -3.30
C GLY A 260 -8.08 15.19 -3.20
N PHE A 261 -7.26 16.20 -2.90
CA PHE A 261 -5.83 16.05 -2.72
C PHE A 261 -5.49 15.89 -1.24
N ILE A 262 -4.77 14.82 -0.89
CA ILE A 262 -4.20 14.65 0.44
C ILE A 262 -2.92 15.47 0.52
N THR A 263 -2.81 16.34 1.54
CA THR A 263 -1.64 17.21 1.78
C THR A 263 -0.82 16.78 3.00
N LYS A 264 -1.46 16.14 4.00
CA LYS A 264 -0.81 15.59 5.18
C LYS A 264 -1.54 14.37 5.70
N ILE A 265 -0.79 13.42 6.24
CA ILE A 265 -1.30 12.17 6.77
C ILE A 265 -0.78 12.00 8.19
N GLN A 266 -1.67 11.63 9.12
CA GLN A 266 -1.32 11.17 10.46
C GLN A 266 -1.50 9.66 10.51
N PHE A 267 -0.40 8.94 10.67
CA PHE A 267 -0.41 7.48 10.83
C PHE A 267 -0.31 7.07 12.31
N GLU A 268 -1.02 6.01 12.64
CA GLU A 268 -0.73 5.20 13.82
C GLU A 268 0.30 4.13 13.44
N LEU A 269 1.25 3.86 14.32
CA LEU A 269 2.35 2.95 14.09
C LEU A 269 2.36 1.85 15.15
N VAL A 270 2.92 0.69 14.80
CA VAL A 270 3.08 -0.44 15.72
C VAL A 270 4.55 -0.69 16.04
N LYS A 271 4.82 -1.37 17.14
CA LYS A 271 6.15 -1.88 17.44
C LYS A 271 6.40 -3.15 16.60
N PRO A 272 7.49 -3.23 15.82
CA PRO A 272 7.86 -4.48 15.14
C PRO A 272 8.18 -5.57 16.19
N LYS A 273 7.76 -6.80 15.92
CA LYS A 273 8.07 -7.94 16.78
C LYS A 273 9.54 -8.36 16.64
N GLY A 274 10.14 -8.79 17.75
CA GLY A 274 11.58 -9.03 17.83
C GLY A 274 12.05 -10.33 17.16
N HIS A 275 11.20 -11.36 17.14
CA HIS A 275 11.57 -12.70 16.67
C HIS A 275 10.65 -13.17 15.55
N SER A 276 11.22 -13.87 14.58
CA SER A 276 10.51 -14.43 13.43
C SER A 276 10.99 -15.83 13.07
N ARG A 277 10.07 -16.68 12.63
CA ARG A 277 10.30 -18.01 12.06
C ARG A 277 9.37 -18.21 10.88
N MET A 278 9.86 -18.82 9.81
CA MET A 278 9.04 -19.06 8.62
C MET A 278 8.94 -20.56 8.32
N LEU A 279 7.71 -21.06 8.19
CA LEU A 279 7.40 -22.38 7.70
C LEU A 279 7.28 -22.33 6.18
N ILE A 280 8.14 -23.09 5.50
CA ILE A 280 8.13 -23.29 4.05
C ILE A 280 7.49 -24.63 3.75
N ILE A 281 6.50 -24.67 2.86
CA ILE A 281 5.73 -25.85 2.49
C ILE A 281 5.82 -26.04 0.98
N LEU A 282 6.33 -27.18 0.52
CA LEU A 282 6.51 -27.48 -0.90
C LEU A 282 5.40 -28.41 -1.39
N LEU A 283 4.56 -27.91 -2.26
CA LEU A 283 3.44 -28.63 -2.85
C LEU A 283 3.76 -29.11 -4.27
N ARG A 284 3.65 -30.40 -4.51
CA ARG A 284 3.70 -31.02 -5.85
C ARG A 284 2.31 -31.27 -6.41
N ASP A 285 1.39 -31.68 -5.54
CA ASP A 285 -0.03 -31.83 -5.83
C ASP A 285 -0.80 -30.70 -5.15
N LEU A 286 -1.63 -30.00 -5.91
CA LEU A 286 -2.45 -28.90 -5.39
C LEU A 286 -3.76 -29.37 -4.74
N LYS A 287 -4.10 -30.65 -4.82
CA LYS A 287 -5.34 -31.20 -4.23
C LYS A 287 -5.50 -30.88 -2.74
N PRO A 288 -4.45 -30.99 -1.89
CA PRO A 288 -4.59 -30.68 -0.46
C PRO A 288 -4.46 -29.17 -0.14
N LEU A 289 -4.23 -28.30 -1.13
CA LEU A 289 -3.90 -26.87 -0.93
C LEU A 289 -4.86 -26.17 0.04
N ALA A 290 -6.17 -26.21 -0.22
CA ALA A 290 -7.16 -25.51 0.62
C ALA A 290 -7.16 -26.05 2.06
N LYS A 291 -6.98 -27.37 2.25
CA LYS A 291 -6.93 -27.98 3.59
C LYS A 291 -5.68 -27.56 4.36
N ILE A 292 -4.53 -27.51 3.67
CA ILE A 292 -3.26 -27.07 4.25
C ILE A 292 -3.35 -25.58 4.63
N VAL A 293 -3.86 -24.74 3.73
CA VAL A 293 -4.03 -23.29 4.00
C VAL A 293 -4.90 -23.09 5.24
N ASN A 294 -6.08 -23.70 5.29
CA ASN A 294 -6.98 -23.58 6.45
C ASN A 294 -6.33 -24.07 7.74
N ARG A 295 -5.60 -25.19 7.69
CA ARG A 295 -4.91 -25.74 8.87
C ARG A 295 -3.80 -24.80 9.37
N VAL A 296 -2.98 -24.22 8.47
CA VAL A 296 -1.91 -23.29 8.86
C VAL A 296 -2.49 -21.99 9.43
N LEU A 297 -3.61 -21.50 8.89
CA LEU A 297 -4.28 -20.30 9.39
C LEU A 297 -4.79 -20.44 10.85
N GLU A 298 -5.11 -21.66 11.32
CA GLU A 298 -5.47 -21.93 12.72
C GLU A 298 -4.36 -21.52 13.71
N TYR A 299 -3.10 -21.55 13.27
CA TYR A 299 -1.93 -21.15 14.06
C TYR A 299 -1.60 -19.65 13.98
N LYS A 300 -2.42 -18.86 13.26
CA LYS A 300 -2.35 -17.39 13.16
C LYS A 300 -0.95 -16.88 12.74
N PRO A 301 -0.47 -17.25 11.54
CA PRO A 301 0.76 -16.68 10.99
C PRO A 301 0.59 -15.16 10.78
N GLU A 302 1.70 -14.42 10.85
CA GLU A 302 1.71 -12.98 10.54
C GLU A 302 1.57 -12.73 9.05
N THR A 303 2.28 -13.54 8.25
CA THR A 303 2.19 -13.53 6.78
C THR A 303 1.92 -14.94 6.27
N PHE A 304 1.21 -15.04 5.13
CA PHE A 304 1.02 -16.32 4.47
C PHE A 304 0.95 -16.10 2.96
N GLU A 305 2.07 -16.32 2.29
CA GLU A 305 2.26 -16.01 0.88
C GLU A 305 2.54 -17.27 0.06
N SER A 306 2.40 -17.15 -1.26
CA SER A 306 2.69 -18.26 -2.17
C SER A 306 3.37 -17.79 -3.45
N TYR A 307 4.17 -18.66 -4.04
CA TYR A 307 4.69 -18.49 -5.40
C TYR A 307 4.82 -19.85 -6.10
N ASP A 308 4.66 -19.82 -7.41
CA ASP A 308 4.64 -21.02 -8.24
C ASP A 308 6.06 -21.44 -8.69
N ASP A 309 6.13 -22.55 -9.41
CA ASP A 309 7.37 -23.07 -9.99
C ASP A 309 7.97 -22.14 -11.06
N HIS A 310 7.16 -21.33 -11.73
CA HIS A 310 7.64 -20.37 -12.72
C HIS A 310 8.38 -19.22 -12.05
N THR A 311 7.83 -18.69 -10.98
CA THR A 311 8.48 -17.69 -10.12
C THR A 311 9.79 -18.21 -9.55
N LEU A 312 9.82 -19.46 -9.06
CA LEU A 312 11.05 -20.08 -8.56
C LEU A 312 12.10 -20.24 -9.67
N LYS A 313 11.71 -20.67 -10.87
CA LYS A 313 12.61 -20.78 -12.03
C LYS A 313 13.17 -19.40 -12.44
N LEU A 314 12.34 -18.34 -12.39
CA LEU A 314 12.81 -16.97 -12.59
C LEU A 314 13.84 -16.57 -11.54
N ALA A 315 13.57 -16.81 -10.25
CA ALA A 315 14.49 -16.51 -9.18
C ALA A 315 15.85 -17.23 -9.37
N VAL A 316 15.84 -18.50 -9.73
CA VAL A 316 17.06 -19.25 -10.03
C VAL A 316 17.79 -18.65 -11.26
N ARG A 317 17.07 -18.27 -12.31
CA ARG A 317 17.68 -17.66 -13.51
C ARG A 317 18.32 -16.30 -13.24
N PHE A 318 17.74 -15.51 -12.33
CA PHE A 318 18.24 -14.19 -11.95
C PHE A 318 19.03 -14.22 -10.63
N LEU A 319 19.50 -15.40 -10.22
CA LEU A 319 20.28 -15.56 -8.99
C LEU A 319 21.47 -14.58 -8.87
N PRO A 320 22.24 -14.25 -9.94
CA PRO A 320 23.32 -13.27 -9.83
C PRO A 320 22.83 -11.89 -9.37
N GLN A 321 21.67 -11.41 -9.88
CA GLN A 321 21.08 -10.13 -9.49
C GLN A 321 20.60 -10.17 -8.02
N PHE A 322 19.99 -11.29 -7.60
CA PHE A 322 19.62 -11.48 -6.20
C PHE A 322 20.82 -11.46 -5.25
N VAL A 323 21.96 -12.02 -5.69
CA VAL A 323 23.20 -11.99 -4.94
C VAL A 323 23.68 -10.56 -4.70
N GLU A 324 23.61 -9.70 -5.71
CA GLU A 324 23.99 -8.30 -5.62
C GLU A 324 23.05 -7.53 -4.66
N MET A 325 21.73 -7.76 -4.74
CA MET A 325 20.74 -7.12 -3.87
C MET A 325 20.89 -7.52 -2.40
N LEU A 326 21.22 -8.77 -2.12
CA LEU A 326 21.46 -9.28 -0.75
C LEU A 326 22.83 -8.85 -0.18
N LYS A 327 23.60 -8.01 -0.89
CA LYS A 327 24.93 -7.50 -0.47
C LYS A 327 25.87 -8.61 0.03
N GLY A 328 25.79 -9.79 -0.59
CA GLY A 328 26.54 -10.97 -0.17
C GLY A 328 27.51 -11.48 -1.24
N ASN A 329 28.46 -12.35 -0.83
CA ASN A 329 29.30 -13.07 -1.76
C ASN A 329 28.50 -14.18 -2.46
N PHE A 330 28.67 -14.34 -3.78
CA PHE A 330 27.98 -15.34 -4.60
C PHE A 330 28.00 -16.75 -3.97
N PHE A 331 29.15 -17.21 -3.50
CA PHE A 331 29.29 -18.53 -2.85
C PHE A 331 28.50 -18.63 -1.54
N SER A 332 28.48 -17.57 -0.73
CA SER A 332 27.69 -17.53 0.51
C SER A 332 26.19 -17.60 0.24
N ILE A 333 25.69 -16.94 -0.80
CA ILE A 333 24.28 -16.93 -1.13
C ILE A 333 23.88 -18.22 -1.83
N ALA A 334 24.69 -18.72 -2.77
CA ALA A 334 24.45 -20.04 -3.38
C ALA A 334 24.39 -21.15 -2.32
N TRP A 335 25.25 -21.09 -1.29
CA TRP A 335 25.21 -22.00 -0.14
C TRP A 335 23.90 -21.89 0.67
N LYS A 336 23.35 -20.68 0.79
CA LYS A 336 22.06 -20.46 1.48
C LYS A 336 20.85 -21.04 0.72
N PHE A 337 20.96 -21.22 -0.61
CA PHE A 337 19.95 -21.91 -1.42
C PHE A 337 20.18 -23.43 -1.51
N MET A 338 21.27 -23.94 -0.92
CA MET A 338 21.55 -25.38 -0.94
C MET A 338 20.43 -26.25 -0.37
N PRO A 339 19.76 -25.87 0.74
CA PRO A 339 18.64 -26.65 1.25
C PRO A 339 17.48 -26.80 0.26
N GLU A 340 17.14 -25.73 -0.47
CA GLU A 340 16.09 -25.73 -1.50
C GLU A 340 16.51 -26.59 -2.70
N ILE A 341 17.76 -26.45 -3.13
CA ILE A 341 18.32 -27.29 -4.21
C ILE A 341 18.26 -28.76 -3.81
N LEU A 342 18.68 -29.11 -2.58
CA LEU A 342 18.61 -30.48 -2.09
C LEU A 342 17.17 -30.99 -1.97
N MET A 343 16.23 -30.15 -1.52
CA MET A 343 14.79 -30.49 -1.47
C MET A 343 14.21 -30.73 -2.86
N ILE A 344 14.64 -29.96 -3.86
CA ILE A 344 14.24 -30.12 -5.27
C ILE A 344 14.85 -31.42 -5.84
N LEU A 345 16.14 -31.67 -5.61
CA LEU A 345 16.83 -32.87 -6.11
C LEU A 345 16.25 -34.15 -5.51
N THR A 346 15.96 -34.17 -4.21
CA THR A 346 15.40 -35.33 -3.50
C THR A 346 13.90 -35.44 -3.63
N GLY A 347 13.23 -34.35 -3.95
CA GLY A 347 11.81 -34.19 -3.94
C GLY A 347 11.17 -33.86 -5.29
N GLY A 348 11.94 -33.41 -6.31
CA GLY A 348 11.45 -32.84 -7.57
C GLY A 348 10.93 -31.41 -7.42
N MET A 349 10.74 -30.71 -8.53
CA MET A 349 10.27 -29.34 -8.57
C MET A 349 8.84 -29.24 -7.97
N PRO A 350 8.62 -28.39 -6.96
CA PRO A 350 7.27 -28.13 -6.44
C PRO A 350 6.47 -27.33 -7.47
N ARG A 351 5.17 -27.50 -7.53
CA ARG A 351 4.24 -26.67 -8.31
C ARG A 351 3.89 -25.37 -7.60
N LEU A 352 3.90 -25.40 -6.26
CA LEU A 352 3.60 -24.24 -5.43
C LEU A 352 4.44 -24.31 -4.16
N ILE A 353 4.94 -23.17 -3.74
CA ILE A 353 5.62 -22.99 -2.46
C ILE A 353 4.76 -22.06 -1.63
N LEU A 354 4.42 -22.49 -0.41
CA LEU A 354 3.77 -21.64 0.58
C LEU A 354 4.78 -21.25 1.64
N THR A 355 4.71 -19.99 2.08
CA THR A 355 5.54 -19.45 3.16
C THR A 355 4.64 -18.83 4.22
N ALA A 356 4.70 -19.37 5.44
CA ALA A 356 3.94 -18.87 6.59
C ALA A 356 4.94 -18.35 7.64
N GLU A 357 4.93 -17.05 7.91
CA GLU A 357 5.80 -16.44 8.91
C GLU A 357 5.07 -16.27 10.23
N PHE A 358 5.72 -16.65 11.31
CA PHE A 358 5.27 -16.53 12.69
C PHE A 358 6.20 -15.59 13.42
N THR A 359 5.64 -14.62 14.13
CA THR A 359 6.39 -13.58 14.84
C THR A 359 5.93 -13.45 16.28
N GLY A 360 6.79 -12.91 17.14
CA GLY A 360 6.50 -12.70 18.57
C GLY A 360 7.62 -11.93 19.27
N GLU A 361 7.37 -11.62 20.54
CA GLU A 361 8.35 -10.98 21.43
C GLU A 361 9.30 -12.02 22.06
N ASP A 362 8.86 -13.26 22.20
CA ASP A 362 9.62 -14.38 22.78
C ASP A 362 10.02 -15.39 21.70
N GLU A 363 11.30 -15.73 21.67
CA GLU A 363 11.87 -16.61 20.65
C GLU A 363 11.39 -18.06 20.78
N GLU A 364 11.24 -18.57 22.03
CA GLU A 364 10.82 -19.94 22.29
C GLU A 364 9.35 -20.13 21.93
N GLU A 365 8.49 -19.13 22.26
CA GLU A 365 7.08 -19.13 21.86
C GLU A 365 6.93 -19.21 20.33
N VAL A 366 7.71 -18.40 19.58
CA VAL A 366 7.66 -18.40 18.12
C VAL A 366 8.16 -19.70 17.53
N GLU A 367 9.22 -20.30 18.10
CA GLU A 367 9.76 -21.60 17.67
C GLU A 367 8.74 -22.73 17.94
N GLU A 368 8.06 -22.72 19.09
CA GLU A 368 7.01 -23.69 19.40
C GLU A 368 5.83 -23.55 18.45
N LYS A 369 5.39 -22.33 18.19
CA LYS A 369 4.25 -22.04 17.33
C LYS A 369 4.47 -22.52 15.89
N VAL A 370 5.66 -22.28 15.33
CA VAL A 370 5.99 -22.74 13.97
C VAL A 370 6.11 -24.28 13.91
N LYS A 371 6.64 -24.94 14.96
CA LYS A 371 6.69 -26.41 15.04
C LYS A 371 5.30 -27.02 15.09
N ARG A 372 4.41 -26.48 15.93
CA ARG A 372 3.02 -26.93 16.00
C ARG A 372 2.29 -26.78 14.66
N ALA A 373 2.54 -25.67 13.94
CA ALA A 373 1.99 -25.50 12.60
C ALA A 373 2.55 -26.53 11.60
N GLN A 374 3.85 -26.86 11.68
CA GLN A 374 4.47 -27.90 10.87
C GLN A 374 3.88 -29.29 11.18
N GLU A 375 3.73 -29.63 12.45
CA GLU A 375 3.14 -30.90 12.92
C GLU A 375 1.68 -31.03 12.47
N GLY A 376 0.91 -29.93 12.55
CA GLY A 376 -0.49 -29.89 12.17
C GLY A 376 -0.77 -30.21 10.70
N ILE A 377 0.24 -30.17 9.84
CA ILE A 377 0.12 -30.50 8.42
C ILE A 377 0.82 -31.81 8.01
N GLN A 378 1.37 -32.58 8.96
CA GLN A 378 2.08 -33.84 8.67
C GLN A 378 1.19 -34.89 7.97
N GLU A 379 -0.10 -34.90 8.25
CA GLU A 379 -1.09 -35.81 7.62
C GLU A 379 -1.10 -35.68 6.08
N PHE A 380 -0.77 -34.48 5.54
CA PHE A 380 -0.75 -34.23 4.09
C PHE A 380 0.51 -34.76 3.39
N LYS A 381 1.50 -35.27 4.14
CA LYS A 381 2.76 -35.84 3.63
C LYS A 381 3.50 -34.91 2.65
N VAL A 382 3.45 -33.61 2.91
CA VAL A 382 4.16 -32.57 2.15
C VAL A 382 5.55 -32.33 2.73
N LYS A 383 6.51 -31.92 1.88
CA LYS A 383 7.82 -31.51 2.37
C LYS A 383 7.76 -30.12 2.98
N THR A 384 8.37 -29.98 4.16
CA THR A 384 8.40 -28.72 4.90
C THR A 384 9.79 -28.39 5.40
N ARG A 385 10.05 -27.12 5.63
CA ARG A 385 11.28 -26.59 6.25
C ARG A 385 10.93 -25.40 7.13
N ILE A 386 11.62 -25.24 8.26
CA ILE A 386 11.56 -24.03 9.08
C ILE A 386 12.83 -23.20 8.81
N ALA A 387 12.66 -21.97 8.34
CA ALA A 387 13.70 -20.94 8.29
C ALA A 387 13.74 -20.21 9.65
N ARG A 388 14.94 -20.16 10.26
CA ARG A 388 15.13 -19.66 11.63
C ARG A 388 15.90 -18.35 11.71
N THR A 389 16.59 -17.96 10.65
CA THR A 389 17.37 -16.72 10.64
C THR A 389 16.70 -15.68 9.77
N ASN A 390 16.84 -14.40 10.13
CA ASN A 390 16.31 -13.29 9.33
C ASN A 390 16.81 -13.33 7.87
N ILE A 391 18.06 -13.75 7.66
CA ILE A 391 18.65 -13.87 6.32
C ILE A 391 17.95 -15.00 5.52
N ASP A 392 17.63 -16.10 6.20
CA ASP A 392 16.91 -17.23 5.58
C ASP A 392 15.46 -16.85 5.21
N ILE A 393 14.82 -16.03 6.03
CA ILE A 393 13.46 -15.54 5.81
C ILE A 393 13.46 -14.49 4.69
N GLU A 394 14.38 -13.52 4.74
CA GLU A 394 14.45 -12.43 3.77
C GLU A 394 14.65 -12.91 2.33
N LYS A 395 15.34 -14.04 2.10
CA LYS A 395 15.46 -14.59 0.74
C LYS A 395 14.11 -14.99 0.12
N TYR A 396 13.15 -15.49 0.94
CA TYR A 396 11.81 -15.85 0.46
C TYR A 396 10.96 -14.60 0.19
N HIS A 397 11.06 -13.61 1.06
CA HIS A 397 10.43 -12.31 0.84
C HIS A 397 10.96 -11.63 -0.42
N LEU A 398 12.28 -11.68 -0.64
CA LEU A 398 12.92 -11.10 -1.82
C LEU A 398 12.45 -11.80 -3.11
N ILE A 399 12.39 -13.13 -3.14
CA ILE A 399 11.86 -13.88 -4.30
C ILE A 399 10.43 -13.43 -4.64
N TRP A 400 9.60 -13.26 -3.62
CA TRP A 400 8.21 -12.84 -3.81
C TRP A 400 8.11 -11.38 -4.31
N ARG A 401 8.82 -10.45 -3.65
CA ARG A 401 8.78 -9.01 -4.00
C ARG A 401 9.37 -8.73 -5.38
N GLU A 402 10.49 -9.36 -5.71
CA GLU A 402 11.22 -9.09 -6.94
C GLU A 402 10.68 -9.86 -8.16
N SER A 403 9.80 -10.84 -7.95
CA SER A 403 9.19 -11.59 -9.06
C SER A 403 8.53 -10.67 -10.10
N PHE A 404 7.95 -9.56 -9.67
CA PHE A 404 7.35 -8.51 -10.50
C PHE A 404 8.37 -7.70 -11.30
N ASN A 405 9.41 -7.21 -10.62
CA ASN A 405 10.48 -6.44 -11.26
C ASN A 405 11.20 -7.27 -12.32
N LEU A 406 11.43 -8.56 -12.03
CA LEU A 406 12.07 -9.49 -12.96
C LEU A 406 11.22 -9.80 -14.20
N LEU A 407 9.90 -9.85 -14.04
CA LEU A 407 8.97 -9.99 -15.17
C LEU A 407 9.00 -8.73 -16.04
N GLY A 408 9.01 -7.54 -15.45
CA GLY A 408 9.11 -6.26 -16.17
C GLY A 408 10.35 -6.15 -17.06
N HIS A 409 11.50 -6.66 -16.61
CA HIS A 409 12.72 -6.72 -17.43
C HIS A 409 12.66 -7.70 -18.61
N LYS A 410 11.78 -8.68 -18.55
CA LYS A 410 11.62 -9.70 -19.60
C LYS A 410 10.64 -9.30 -20.71
N ILE A 411 9.77 -8.34 -20.44
CA ILE A 411 8.80 -7.82 -21.41
C ILE A 411 9.53 -6.83 -22.34
N THR A 412 10.25 -7.37 -23.30
CA THR A 412 10.79 -6.58 -24.40
C THR A 412 9.69 -6.34 -25.43
N LYS A 413 9.49 -5.07 -25.78
CA LYS A 413 8.81 -4.54 -26.98
C LYS A 413 7.88 -5.53 -27.71
N LYS A 414 6.60 -5.54 -27.41
CA LYS A 414 5.48 -6.20 -28.12
C LYS A 414 4.80 -7.39 -27.43
N GLU A 415 5.21 -7.83 -26.28
CA GLU A 415 4.52 -8.90 -25.57
C GLU A 415 3.56 -8.30 -24.52
N SER A 416 2.42 -8.94 -24.32
CA SER A 416 1.41 -8.55 -23.35
C SER A 416 2.01 -8.44 -21.95
N ALA A 417 1.63 -7.40 -21.20
CA ALA A 417 2.01 -7.26 -19.81
C ALA A 417 1.48 -8.43 -18.96
N PRO A 418 2.18 -8.82 -17.89
CA PRO A 418 1.69 -9.86 -17.00
C PRO A 418 0.39 -9.42 -16.36
N PHE A 419 -0.61 -10.28 -16.40
CA PHE A 419 -1.80 -10.16 -15.55
C PHE A 419 -1.43 -10.60 -14.14
N ILE A 420 -1.89 -9.83 -13.17
CA ILE A 420 -1.75 -10.14 -11.75
C ILE A 420 -3.10 -10.54 -11.21
#